data_3c3013692bec07d774801ee1a4837c7d
#
_entry.id   3c3013692bec07d774801ee1a4837c7d
#
_cell.length_a   1.000
_cell.length_b   1.000
_cell.length_c   1.000
_cell.angle_alpha   90.00
_cell.angle_beta   90.00
_cell.angle_gamma   90.00
#
_symmetry.space_group_name_H-M   'P 1'
#
loop_
_entity.id
_entity.type
_entity.pdbx_description
1 polymer ?
#
loop_
_entity_poly.entity_id
_entity_poly.type
_entity_poly.pdbx_seq_one_letter_code
_entity_poly.pdbx_strand_id
1 'polypeptide(L)'
;MSVEYLNNNSVYSLVSEAYKQSVGEKAVATESLADFIDGGIAHDDLGKYREQFTKALILGSVKSVFLDSLYRRSKAYGFRTEDMQFKAIIQAITITAPEVQAAHNWKVFADGDSIGTYNIKLPTVDATLYGKTSSWELQYDLTGNQWDDAFTSEAEAEGFVGAIRLAIANALEAHDEELDDLLRNALIAECIKNDAKVTAHSISVIDLRKAYNAEMKPSSAITTAADFLANADCLKFMSRKLTEFKDYFKKMSKLFNIAQRATFVPEERIKLQILGYAEQAFNSVAQSGTFHEIFTSLPGYETVPYWQGSGLQDATSTALSFDQLSKISVTDENNVTTTAEGIVALMADKWACLHGLKYPRRIATKYHEPEDVLQTFVQTVENRAVIPTQNAVVFILSTVPSVTVSPNQLTLKEGETADLSAVTYPAAETVTWSASDSGTYASVNSSTGKVTAVAEGEATITATITVGGVSYTDTCAVTVEAAPET
;
A
#
# COMPACT_ATOMS: atom_id res chain seq x y z
N MET A 1 -6.46 -24.97 -11.78
CA MET A 1 -6.66 -24.65 -13.20
C MET A 1 -5.40 -25.06 -13.94
N SER A 2 -5.51 -25.94 -14.94
CA SER A 2 -4.39 -26.29 -15.80
C SER A 2 -3.97 -25.03 -16.58
N VAL A 3 -2.69 -24.73 -16.58
CA VAL A 3 -2.11 -23.72 -17.47
C VAL A 3 -2.27 -24.27 -18.88
N GLU A 4 -3.15 -23.69 -19.67
CA GLU A 4 -3.30 -24.04 -21.08
C GLU A 4 -2.16 -23.34 -21.83
N TYR A 5 -1.16 -24.10 -22.22
CA TYR A 5 -0.07 -23.59 -23.05
C TYR A 5 -0.64 -23.27 -24.44
N LEU A 6 -0.13 -22.21 -25.06
CA LEU A 6 -0.40 -21.93 -26.46
C LEU A 6 0.01 -23.17 -27.29
N ASN A 7 -0.87 -23.63 -28.12
CA ASN A 7 -0.57 -24.67 -29.08
C ASN A 7 -0.45 -24.08 -30.49
N ASN A 8 0.13 -24.82 -31.41
CA ASN A 8 0.35 -24.39 -32.80
C ASN A 8 -0.90 -23.79 -33.45
N ASN A 9 -2.08 -24.35 -33.18
CA ASN A 9 -3.33 -23.88 -33.77
C ASN A 9 -3.73 -22.51 -33.23
N SER A 10 -3.50 -22.24 -31.96
CA SER A 10 -3.83 -20.92 -31.33
C SER A 10 -2.84 -19.84 -31.78
N VAL A 11 -1.56 -20.17 -31.93
CA VAL A 11 -0.53 -19.27 -32.50
C VAL A 11 -0.82 -19.00 -33.96
N TYR A 12 -1.11 -20.02 -34.71
CA TYR A 12 -1.48 -19.89 -36.13
C TYR A 12 -2.70 -19.00 -36.33
N SER A 13 -3.74 -19.17 -35.54
CA SER A 13 -4.94 -18.31 -35.62
C SER A 13 -4.64 -16.83 -35.35
N LEU A 14 -3.76 -16.53 -34.38
CA LEU A 14 -3.30 -15.18 -34.09
C LEU A 14 -2.48 -14.57 -35.22
N VAL A 15 -1.49 -15.32 -35.72
CA VAL A 15 -0.62 -14.89 -36.82
C VAL A 15 -1.43 -14.71 -38.12
N SER A 16 -2.32 -15.64 -38.43
CA SER A 16 -3.19 -15.57 -39.61
C SER A 16 -4.16 -14.40 -39.55
N GLU A 17 -4.73 -14.11 -38.39
CA GLU A 17 -5.61 -12.94 -38.19
C GLU A 17 -4.84 -11.62 -38.27
N ALA A 18 -3.65 -11.54 -37.65
CA ALA A 18 -2.76 -10.40 -37.76
C ALA A 18 -2.34 -10.13 -39.21
N TYR A 19 -2.02 -11.18 -39.96
CA TYR A 19 -1.68 -11.09 -41.38
C TYR A 19 -2.86 -10.60 -42.22
N LYS A 20 -4.07 -11.12 -42.00
CA LYS A 20 -5.29 -10.65 -42.66
C LYS A 20 -5.58 -9.19 -42.38
N GLN A 21 -5.35 -8.73 -41.16
CA GLN A 21 -5.54 -7.32 -40.80
C GLN A 21 -4.48 -6.42 -41.47
N SER A 22 -3.27 -6.89 -41.71
CA SER A 22 -2.18 -6.10 -42.29
C SER A 22 -2.28 -6.00 -43.81
N VAL A 23 -2.63 -7.09 -44.48
CA VAL A 23 -2.60 -7.22 -45.98
C VAL A 23 -4.01 -7.13 -46.57
N GLY A 24 -5.06 -7.32 -45.78
CA GLY A 24 -6.47 -7.33 -46.18
C GLY A 24 -7.01 -8.75 -46.47
N GLU A 25 -8.33 -8.85 -46.67
CA GLU A 25 -9.06 -10.14 -46.86
C GLU A 25 -8.60 -11.00 -48.06
N LYS A 26 -7.77 -10.46 -48.94
CA LYS A 26 -7.21 -11.18 -50.08
C LYS A 26 -5.93 -11.96 -49.78
N ALA A 27 -5.48 -11.95 -48.53
CA ALA A 27 -4.33 -12.72 -48.09
C ALA A 27 -4.55 -14.22 -48.37
N VAL A 28 -3.56 -14.88 -48.91
CA VAL A 28 -3.61 -16.33 -49.19
C VAL A 28 -3.81 -17.05 -47.87
N ALA A 29 -4.87 -17.83 -47.75
CA ALA A 29 -5.12 -18.66 -46.60
C ALA A 29 -4.08 -19.80 -46.60
N THR A 30 -3.15 -19.73 -45.64
CA THR A 30 -2.27 -20.87 -45.32
C THR A 30 -3.02 -21.77 -44.33
N GLU A 31 -2.76 -23.08 -44.37
CA GLU A 31 -3.48 -24.04 -43.51
C GLU A 31 -2.78 -24.25 -42.15
N SER A 32 -1.49 -23.89 -42.04
CA SER A 32 -0.70 -24.05 -40.82
C SER A 32 0.34 -22.95 -40.65
N LEU A 33 0.92 -22.86 -39.44
CA LEU A 33 2.03 -21.96 -39.12
C LEU A 33 3.29 -22.35 -39.89
N ALA A 34 3.52 -23.65 -40.15
CA ALA A 34 4.61 -24.15 -40.96
C ALA A 34 4.49 -23.65 -42.39
N ASP A 35 3.31 -23.76 -43.02
CA ASP A 35 3.06 -23.26 -44.38
C ASP A 35 3.24 -21.73 -44.47
N PHE A 36 2.94 -21.00 -43.43
CA PHE A 36 3.17 -19.56 -43.36
C PHE A 36 4.67 -19.22 -43.39
N ILE A 37 5.49 -20.00 -42.68
CA ILE A 37 6.95 -19.81 -42.59
C ILE A 37 7.60 -20.32 -43.86
N ASP A 38 7.33 -21.58 -44.28
CA ASP A 38 7.92 -22.23 -45.42
C ASP A 38 7.53 -21.58 -46.76
N GLY A 39 6.35 -20.97 -46.83
CA GLY A 39 5.91 -20.18 -47.96
C GLY A 39 6.65 -18.87 -48.17
N GLY A 40 7.61 -18.55 -47.29
CA GLY A 40 8.39 -17.31 -47.33
C GLY A 40 7.56 -16.05 -47.00
N ILE A 41 6.31 -16.20 -46.58
CA ILE A 41 5.39 -15.10 -46.30
C ILE A 41 5.91 -14.28 -45.13
N ALA A 42 6.55 -14.93 -44.16
CA ALA A 42 7.17 -14.28 -43.02
C ALA A 42 8.35 -13.35 -43.39
N HIS A 43 9.01 -13.63 -44.51
CA HIS A 43 10.21 -12.90 -44.97
C HIS A 43 9.96 -12.06 -46.24
N ASP A 44 8.84 -12.27 -46.95
CA ASP A 44 8.56 -11.56 -48.19
C ASP A 44 7.90 -10.22 -47.92
N ASP A 45 8.56 -9.15 -48.38
CA ASP A 45 8.10 -7.74 -48.37
C ASP A 45 7.50 -7.24 -47.03
N LEU A 46 7.80 -7.93 -45.94
CA LEU A 46 7.33 -7.62 -44.59
C LEU A 46 7.79 -6.23 -44.11
N GLY A 47 8.88 -5.70 -44.67
CA GLY A 47 9.32 -4.35 -44.39
C GLY A 47 8.22 -3.30 -44.57
N LYS A 48 7.33 -3.53 -45.56
CA LYS A 48 6.21 -2.66 -45.90
C LYS A 48 5.01 -2.84 -44.93
N TYR A 49 4.80 -4.07 -44.46
CA TYR A 49 3.65 -4.42 -43.61
C TYR A 49 4.02 -4.73 -42.16
N ARG A 50 5.32 -4.78 -41.84
CA ARG A 50 5.87 -5.16 -40.54
C ARG A 50 5.24 -4.38 -39.40
N GLU A 51 5.07 -3.08 -39.54
CA GLU A 51 4.41 -2.23 -38.55
C GLU A 51 2.94 -2.64 -38.29
N GLN A 52 2.18 -2.85 -39.35
CA GLN A 52 0.76 -3.19 -39.26
C GLN A 52 0.58 -4.60 -38.70
N PHE A 53 1.41 -5.55 -39.17
CA PHE A 53 1.39 -6.92 -38.70
C PHE A 53 1.75 -7.03 -37.20
N THR A 54 2.84 -6.39 -36.76
CA THR A 54 3.23 -6.41 -35.37
C THR A 54 2.21 -5.69 -34.48
N LYS A 55 1.65 -4.58 -34.94
CA LYS A 55 0.56 -3.91 -34.23
C LYS A 55 -0.66 -4.82 -34.06
N ALA A 56 -1.05 -5.55 -35.09
CA ALA A 56 -2.17 -6.47 -35.03
C ALA A 56 -1.86 -7.68 -34.14
N LEU A 57 -0.63 -8.21 -34.18
CA LEU A 57 -0.16 -9.30 -33.32
C LEU A 57 -0.21 -8.89 -31.84
N ILE A 58 0.32 -7.71 -31.49
CA ILE A 58 0.33 -7.20 -30.13
C ILE A 58 -1.09 -6.82 -29.66
N LEU A 59 -1.91 -6.25 -30.55
CA LEU A 59 -3.31 -5.96 -30.25
C LEU A 59 -4.11 -7.22 -29.95
N GLY A 60 -3.89 -8.29 -30.74
CA GLY A 60 -4.44 -9.61 -30.47
C GLY A 60 -3.96 -10.18 -29.14
N SER A 61 -2.67 -10.01 -28.84
CA SER A 61 -2.08 -10.42 -27.56
C SER A 61 -2.70 -9.66 -26.38
N VAL A 62 -2.82 -8.34 -26.48
CA VAL A 62 -3.44 -7.52 -25.42
C VAL A 62 -4.88 -7.92 -25.16
N LYS A 63 -5.68 -8.19 -26.19
CA LYS A 63 -7.06 -8.68 -26.00
C LYS A 63 -7.12 -10.03 -25.29
N SER A 64 -6.18 -10.94 -25.56
CA SER A 64 -6.13 -12.26 -24.92
C SER A 64 -5.42 -12.27 -23.56
N VAL A 65 -4.59 -11.27 -23.27
CA VAL A 65 -3.92 -11.06 -21.96
C VAL A 65 -4.90 -10.91 -20.83
N PHE A 66 -6.07 -10.29 -21.03
CA PHE A 66 -7.11 -10.20 -20.01
C PHE A 66 -7.71 -11.56 -19.63
N LEU A 67 -7.47 -12.60 -20.42
CA LEU A 67 -7.97 -13.95 -20.19
C LEU A 67 -6.92 -14.91 -19.61
N ASP A 68 -5.62 -14.71 -19.92
CA ASP A 68 -4.56 -15.69 -19.65
C ASP A 68 -3.29 -15.11 -19.01
N SER A 69 -3.34 -14.01 -18.23
CA SER A 69 -2.12 -13.51 -17.60
C SER A 69 -1.59 -14.50 -16.54
N LEU A 70 -0.32 -14.92 -16.68
CA LEU A 70 0.34 -15.83 -15.72
C LEU A 70 0.58 -15.14 -14.37
N TYR A 71 0.91 -13.86 -14.39
CA TYR A 71 0.93 -13.04 -13.22
C TYR A 71 -0.45 -12.43 -13.03
N ARG A 72 -1.09 -12.80 -11.95
CA ARG A 72 -2.34 -12.19 -11.51
C ARG A 72 -2.10 -11.57 -10.15
N ARG A 73 -2.28 -10.26 -10.08
CA ARG A 73 -2.31 -9.58 -8.79
C ARG A 73 -3.32 -10.24 -7.86
N SER A 74 -3.02 -10.20 -6.58
CA SER A 74 -3.93 -10.70 -5.56
C SER A 74 -5.30 -10.01 -5.70
N LYS A 75 -6.40 -10.75 -5.49
CA LYS A 75 -7.77 -10.18 -5.43
C LYS A 75 -7.93 -9.11 -4.33
N ALA A 76 -6.89 -8.95 -3.49
CA ALA A 76 -6.75 -7.92 -2.48
C ALA A 76 -6.94 -6.49 -3.01
N TYR A 77 -6.67 -6.24 -4.27
CA TYR A 77 -6.65 -4.91 -4.87
C TYR A 77 -7.98 -4.49 -5.51
N GLY A 78 -9.06 -5.19 -5.23
CA GLY A 78 -10.34 -4.99 -5.89
C GLY A 78 -11.11 -3.73 -5.46
N PHE A 79 -10.51 -2.55 -5.60
CA PHE A 79 -11.28 -1.30 -5.58
C PHE A 79 -12.16 -1.17 -6.82
N ARG A 80 -13.13 -0.24 -6.77
CA ARG A 80 -14.06 -0.05 -7.86
C ARG A 80 -13.35 0.48 -9.10
N THR A 81 -13.46 -0.24 -10.22
CA THR A 81 -13.01 0.22 -11.54
C THR A 81 -14.20 0.66 -12.35
N GLU A 82 -14.15 1.85 -12.94
CA GLU A 82 -15.16 2.43 -13.82
C GLU A 82 -14.57 2.66 -15.21
N ASP A 83 -15.27 2.23 -16.24
CA ASP A 83 -14.97 2.60 -17.62
C ASP A 83 -15.55 4.00 -17.91
N MET A 84 -14.69 4.99 -18.02
CA MET A 84 -15.10 6.39 -18.09
C MET A 84 -15.42 6.86 -19.50
N GLN A 85 -15.21 6.09 -20.52
CA GLN A 85 -15.45 6.38 -21.95
C GLN A 85 -15.62 7.87 -22.26
N PHE A 86 -14.61 8.52 -22.82
CA PHE A 86 -14.60 9.93 -23.26
C PHE A 86 -14.74 11.02 -22.17
N LYS A 87 -14.95 10.68 -20.90
CA LYS A 87 -15.01 11.65 -19.80
C LYS A 87 -13.73 11.57 -18.98
N ALA A 88 -13.07 12.73 -18.82
CA ALA A 88 -11.85 12.83 -18.01
C ALA A 88 -12.12 13.05 -16.52
N ILE A 89 -13.37 13.26 -16.14
CA ILE A 89 -13.76 13.72 -14.81
C ILE A 89 -14.68 12.68 -14.18
N ILE A 90 -14.30 12.21 -12.99
CA ILE A 90 -15.15 11.40 -12.13
C ILE A 90 -15.94 12.33 -11.21
N GLN A 91 -17.23 12.23 -11.24
CA GLN A 91 -18.10 12.98 -10.34
C GLN A 91 -18.64 12.06 -9.25
N ALA A 92 -18.22 12.27 -8.01
CA ALA A 92 -18.83 11.64 -6.85
C ALA A 92 -19.99 12.52 -6.35
N ILE A 93 -21.22 12.04 -6.53
CA ILE A 93 -22.42 12.73 -6.04
C ILE A 93 -22.84 12.09 -4.73
N THR A 94 -23.03 12.92 -3.71
CA THR A 94 -23.51 12.48 -2.41
C THR A 94 -24.71 13.33 -2.00
N ILE A 95 -25.78 12.67 -1.53
CA ILE A 95 -27.00 13.30 -1.10
C ILE A 95 -27.10 13.16 0.41
N THR A 96 -27.34 14.27 1.12
CA THR A 96 -27.56 14.23 2.57
C THR A 96 -28.96 13.71 2.85
N ALA A 97 -29.05 12.68 3.70
CA ALA A 97 -30.33 12.14 4.12
C ALA A 97 -31.14 13.23 4.86
N PRO A 98 -32.45 13.38 4.56
CA PRO A 98 -33.30 14.33 5.27
C PRO A 98 -33.44 13.92 6.74
N GLU A 99 -33.48 14.90 7.61
CA GLU A 99 -33.74 14.68 9.04
C GLU A 99 -35.22 14.34 9.26
N VAL A 100 -35.46 13.28 10.03
CA VAL A 100 -36.81 12.93 10.50
C VAL A 100 -37.25 13.94 11.54
N GLN A 101 -38.38 14.60 11.29
CA GLN A 101 -38.94 15.54 12.27
C GLN A 101 -40.05 14.85 13.10
N ALA A 102 -40.13 15.22 14.37
CA ALA A 102 -41.22 14.79 15.22
C ALA A 102 -42.54 15.30 14.68
N ALA A 103 -43.57 14.47 14.68
CA ALA A 103 -44.90 14.88 14.28
C ALA A 103 -45.42 15.97 15.22
N HIS A 104 -45.98 17.05 14.64
CA HIS A 104 -46.47 18.18 15.41
C HIS A 104 -47.79 17.92 16.13
N ASN A 105 -48.44 16.78 15.95
CA ASN A 105 -49.79 16.48 16.38
C ASN A 105 -50.02 16.55 17.89
N TRP A 106 -48.98 16.57 18.71
CA TRP A 106 -49.07 16.57 20.17
C TRP A 106 -48.38 17.77 20.84
N LYS A 107 -47.92 18.74 20.04
CA LYS A 107 -47.27 19.93 20.61
C LYS A 107 -48.34 20.91 21.05
N VAL A 108 -48.33 21.25 22.32
CA VAL A 108 -49.12 22.36 22.82
C VAL A 108 -48.42 23.65 22.37
N PHE A 109 -49.14 24.48 21.62
CA PHE A 109 -48.68 25.78 21.16
C PHE A 109 -49.01 26.86 22.21
N ALA A 110 -48.05 27.72 22.52
CA ALA A 110 -48.36 28.93 23.27
C ALA A 110 -49.00 29.99 22.36
N ASP A 111 -49.66 30.93 22.96
CA ASP A 111 -50.27 32.04 22.21
C ASP A 111 -49.18 32.85 21.52
N GLY A 112 -49.28 33.01 20.17
CA GLY A 112 -48.28 33.64 19.35
C GLY A 112 -47.30 32.70 18.65
N ASP A 113 -47.33 31.38 18.92
CA ASP A 113 -46.53 30.40 18.18
C ASP A 113 -46.95 30.29 16.73
N SER A 114 -45.99 30.40 15.82
CA SER A 114 -46.24 30.20 14.38
C SER A 114 -45.93 28.75 13.99
N ILE A 115 -46.92 28.09 13.45
CA ILE A 115 -46.72 26.79 12.77
C ILE A 115 -46.17 27.06 11.39
N GLY A 116 -44.85 26.87 11.20
CA GLY A 116 -44.22 26.97 9.87
C GLY A 116 -44.73 25.87 8.93
N THR A 117 -45.93 26.05 8.37
CA THR A 117 -46.60 25.08 7.47
C THR A 117 -45.85 24.89 6.13
N TYR A 118 -44.91 25.77 5.82
CA TYR A 118 -44.20 25.81 4.55
C TYR A 118 -42.65 25.74 4.69
N ASN A 119 -42.14 25.11 5.74
CA ASN A 119 -40.70 24.89 5.86
C ASN A 119 -40.25 23.81 4.87
N ILE A 120 -39.91 24.25 3.66
CA ILE A 120 -39.33 23.37 2.64
C ILE A 120 -37.89 23.09 2.98
N LYS A 121 -37.58 21.86 3.38
CA LYS A 121 -36.20 21.38 3.54
C LYS A 121 -35.79 20.67 2.26
N LEU A 122 -34.94 21.31 1.48
CA LEU A 122 -34.33 20.70 0.30
C LEU A 122 -33.17 19.80 0.72
N PRO A 123 -33.05 18.61 0.14
CA PRO A 123 -31.87 17.78 0.35
C PRO A 123 -30.61 18.49 -0.19
N THR A 124 -29.54 18.48 0.58
CA THR A 124 -28.25 19.01 0.13
C THR A 124 -27.56 17.97 -0.73
N VAL A 125 -27.20 18.36 -1.94
CA VAL A 125 -26.45 17.52 -2.87
C VAL A 125 -25.05 18.10 -2.98
N ASP A 126 -24.04 17.31 -2.60
CA ASP A 126 -22.62 17.67 -2.80
C ASP A 126 -22.08 16.84 -3.96
N ALA A 127 -21.40 17.52 -4.87
CA ALA A 127 -20.71 16.90 -5.99
C ALA A 127 -19.23 17.21 -5.92
N THR A 128 -18.41 16.20 -5.76
CA THR A 128 -16.95 16.33 -5.82
C THR A 128 -16.46 15.85 -7.17
N LEU A 129 -15.65 16.66 -7.84
CA LEU A 129 -15.11 16.37 -9.16
C LEU A 129 -13.63 15.95 -9.03
N TYR A 130 -13.30 14.75 -9.52
CA TYR A 130 -11.94 14.24 -9.61
C TYR A 130 -11.50 14.27 -11.08
N GLY A 131 -10.74 15.30 -11.47
CA GLY A 131 -10.41 15.58 -12.87
C GLY A 131 -8.97 15.31 -13.26
N LYS A 132 -8.08 15.00 -12.31
CA LYS A 132 -6.68 14.76 -12.60
C LYS A 132 -6.50 13.40 -13.26
N THR A 133 -5.98 13.41 -14.48
CA THR A 133 -5.66 12.18 -15.22
C THR A 133 -4.16 12.02 -15.27
N SER A 134 -3.69 10.77 -15.10
CA SER A 134 -2.33 10.35 -15.39
C SER A 134 -2.28 9.61 -16.72
N SER A 135 -1.19 9.78 -17.44
CA SER A 135 -0.90 9.01 -18.65
C SER A 135 0.41 8.29 -18.47
N TRP A 136 0.45 7.04 -18.87
CA TRP A 136 1.67 6.25 -18.90
C TRP A 136 1.74 5.42 -20.17
N GLU A 137 2.94 4.99 -20.50
CA GLU A 137 3.19 4.14 -21.66
C GLU A 137 4.16 3.03 -21.29
N LEU A 138 3.90 1.85 -21.83
CA LEU A 138 4.82 0.71 -21.86
C LEU A 138 5.45 0.68 -23.23
N GLN A 139 6.78 0.79 -23.29
CA GLN A 139 7.54 0.64 -24.52
C GLN A 139 8.09 -0.78 -24.63
N TYR A 140 7.95 -1.36 -25.81
CA TYR A 140 8.51 -2.66 -26.16
C TYR A 140 9.17 -2.56 -27.55
N ASP A 141 10.48 -2.82 -27.61
CA ASP A 141 11.29 -2.67 -28.82
C ASP A 141 11.71 -4.04 -29.33
N LEU A 142 11.59 -4.23 -30.66
CA LEU A 142 12.03 -5.43 -31.36
C LEU A 142 13.03 -5.05 -32.45
N THR A 143 14.18 -5.72 -32.48
CA THR A 143 15.15 -5.55 -33.57
C THR A 143 14.76 -6.41 -34.77
N GLY A 144 15.17 -5.99 -35.98
CA GLY A 144 14.93 -6.76 -37.20
C GLY A 144 15.49 -8.18 -37.14
N ASN A 145 16.69 -8.33 -36.56
CA ASN A 145 17.30 -9.66 -36.39
C ASN A 145 16.47 -10.58 -35.48
N GLN A 146 15.93 -10.03 -34.35
CA GLN A 146 15.05 -10.82 -33.47
C GLN A 146 13.75 -11.24 -34.19
N TRP A 147 13.26 -10.37 -35.05
CA TRP A 147 12.10 -10.70 -35.89
C TRP A 147 12.40 -11.79 -36.86
N ASP A 148 13.49 -11.66 -37.66
CA ASP A 148 13.85 -12.62 -38.68
C ASP A 148 14.21 -13.99 -38.09
N ASP A 149 14.95 -14.02 -36.98
CA ASP A 149 15.28 -15.24 -36.25
C ASP A 149 14.03 -15.95 -35.67
N ALA A 150 13.03 -15.20 -35.25
CA ALA A 150 11.81 -15.75 -34.67
C ALA A 150 10.94 -16.54 -35.66
N PHE A 151 11.03 -16.24 -36.93
CA PHE A 151 10.26 -16.91 -37.97
C PHE A 151 11.08 -17.91 -38.83
N THR A 152 12.19 -18.41 -38.27
CA THR A 152 12.99 -19.46 -38.95
C THR A 152 12.40 -20.86 -38.81
N SER A 153 11.63 -21.10 -37.75
CA SER A 153 10.93 -22.38 -37.54
C SER A 153 9.61 -22.17 -36.81
N GLU A 154 8.69 -23.15 -36.92
CA GLU A 154 7.40 -23.13 -36.23
C GLU A 154 7.56 -23.02 -34.69
N ALA A 155 8.50 -23.78 -34.11
CA ALA A 155 8.74 -23.76 -32.65
C ALA A 155 9.29 -22.43 -32.18
N GLU A 156 10.15 -21.76 -32.95
CA GLU A 156 10.67 -20.44 -32.59
C GLU A 156 9.61 -19.37 -32.75
N ALA A 157 8.78 -19.40 -33.77
CA ALA A 157 7.66 -18.49 -33.93
C ALA A 157 6.63 -18.62 -32.79
N GLU A 158 6.31 -19.85 -32.36
CA GLU A 158 5.44 -20.10 -31.21
C GLU A 158 6.04 -19.54 -29.91
N GLY A 159 7.33 -19.83 -29.70
CA GLY A 159 8.07 -19.31 -28.52
C GLY A 159 8.12 -17.78 -28.47
N PHE A 160 8.37 -17.15 -29.63
CA PHE A 160 8.45 -15.70 -29.73
C PHE A 160 7.11 -14.99 -29.44
N VAL A 161 6.02 -15.46 -30.06
CA VAL A 161 4.67 -14.92 -29.81
C VAL A 161 4.27 -15.10 -28.34
N GLY A 162 4.58 -16.28 -27.77
CA GLY A 162 4.34 -16.59 -26.37
C GLY A 162 5.12 -15.68 -25.42
N ALA A 163 6.41 -15.44 -25.73
CA ALA A 163 7.28 -14.58 -24.92
C ALA A 163 6.82 -13.10 -24.93
N ILE A 164 6.45 -12.57 -26.12
CA ILE A 164 5.92 -11.19 -26.21
C ILE A 164 4.65 -11.05 -25.39
N ARG A 165 3.70 -11.96 -25.54
CA ARG A 165 2.44 -11.93 -24.79
C ARG A 165 2.69 -11.95 -23.29
N LEU A 166 3.56 -12.86 -22.84
CA LEU A 166 3.90 -13.01 -21.43
C LEU A 166 4.57 -11.75 -20.87
N ALA A 167 5.55 -11.21 -21.60
CA ALA A 167 6.28 -10.01 -21.17
C ALA A 167 5.36 -8.79 -21.03
N ILE A 168 4.51 -8.53 -22.04
CA ILE A 168 3.56 -7.42 -22.02
C ILE A 168 2.53 -7.62 -20.90
N ALA A 169 2.00 -8.85 -20.75
CA ALA A 169 1.03 -9.18 -19.73
C ALA A 169 1.57 -8.91 -18.32
N ASN A 170 2.74 -9.47 -18.02
CA ASN A 170 3.36 -9.34 -16.73
C ASN A 170 3.72 -7.88 -16.40
N ALA A 171 4.25 -7.14 -17.38
CA ALA A 171 4.59 -5.73 -17.20
C ALA A 171 3.35 -4.86 -16.91
N LEU A 172 2.25 -5.08 -17.64
CA LEU A 172 1.00 -4.35 -17.45
C LEU A 172 0.38 -4.67 -16.08
N GLU A 173 0.36 -5.94 -15.69
CA GLU A 173 -0.22 -6.36 -14.41
C GLU A 173 0.61 -5.86 -13.23
N ALA A 174 1.96 -5.90 -13.32
CA ALA A 174 2.85 -5.37 -12.29
C ALA A 174 2.68 -3.86 -12.12
N HIS A 175 2.55 -3.12 -13.24
CA HIS A 175 2.33 -1.68 -13.17
C HIS A 175 0.96 -1.32 -12.59
N ASP A 176 -0.10 -2.02 -12.98
CA ASP A 176 -1.44 -1.82 -12.40
C ASP A 176 -1.44 -2.12 -10.89
N GLU A 177 -0.69 -3.15 -10.44
CA GLU A 177 -0.53 -3.47 -9.02
C GLU A 177 0.18 -2.35 -8.26
N GLU A 178 1.28 -1.82 -8.81
CA GLU A 178 2.00 -0.69 -8.23
C GLU A 178 1.09 0.54 -8.06
N LEU A 179 0.30 0.86 -9.06
CA LEU A 179 -0.63 2.00 -9.01
C LEU A 179 -1.78 1.78 -8.02
N ASP A 180 -2.29 0.57 -7.88
CA ASP A 180 -3.30 0.23 -6.88
C ASP A 180 -2.71 0.28 -5.46
N ASP A 181 -1.44 -0.12 -5.27
CA ASP A 181 -0.71 0.04 -4.02
C ASP A 181 -0.55 1.51 -3.65
N LEU A 182 -0.18 2.37 -4.60
CA LEU A 182 -0.10 3.81 -4.37
C LEU A 182 -1.45 4.40 -3.97
N LEU A 183 -2.53 3.98 -4.63
CA LEU A 183 -3.88 4.45 -4.32
C LEU A 183 -4.33 4.03 -2.91
N ARG A 184 -4.06 2.78 -2.54
CA ARG A 184 -4.30 2.26 -1.19
C ARG A 184 -3.50 3.02 -0.13
N ASN A 185 -2.21 3.22 -0.38
CA ASN A 185 -1.33 3.96 0.54
C ASN A 185 -1.74 5.43 0.66
N ALA A 186 -2.24 6.04 -0.42
CA ALA A 186 -2.83 7.38 -0.37
C ALA A 186 -4.08 7.43 0.53
N LEU A 187 -4.96 6.42 0.47
CA LEU A 187 -6.10 6.31 1.39
C LEU A 187 -5.64 6.21 2.85
N ILE A 188 -4.64 5.37 3.13
CA ILE A 188 -4.07 5.23 4.48
C ILE A 188 -3.48 6.58 4.96
N ALA A 189 -2.72 7.26 4.10
CA ALA A 189 -2.14 8.57 4.43
C ALA A 189 -3.21 9.62 4.73
N GLU A 190 -4.32 9.65 3.99
CA GLU A 190 -5.44 10.55 4.26
C GLU A 190 -6.13 10.22 5.59
N CYS A 191 -6.29 8.94 5.95
CA CYS A 191 -6.81 8.54 7.25
C CYS A 191 -5.91 9.04 8.40
N ILE A 192 -4.60 8.91 8.26
CA ILE A 192 -3.63 9.36 9.26
C ILE A 192 -3.58 10.87 9.38
N LYS A 193 -3.59 11.60 8.25
CA LYS A 193 -3.70 13.06 8.26
C LYS A 193 -4.97 13.55 8.95
N ASN A 194 -6.09 12.84 8.76
CA ASN A 194 -7.35 13.18 9.41
C ASN A 194 -7.28 12.96 10.92
N ASP A 195 -6.70 11.86 11.39
CA ASP A 195 -6.54 11.57 12.83
C ASP A 195 -5.65 12.62 13.53
N ALA A 196 -4.64 13.13 12.85
CA ALA A 196 -3.75 14.16 13.37
C ALA A 196 -4.41 15.54 13.52
N LYS A 197 -5.61 15.78 12.97
CA LYS A 197 -6.31 17.06 13.09
C LYS A 197 -6.96 17.19 14.47
N VAL A 198 -6.68 18.29 15.16
CA VAL A 198 -7.26 18.58 16.50
C VAL A 198 -8.80 18.64 16.48
N THR A 199 -9.39 18.98 15.34
CA THR A 199 -10.84 19.08 15.14
C THR A 199 -11.48 17.86 14.49
N ALA A 200 -10.71 16.76 14.32
CA ALA A 200 -11.26 15.54 13.74
C ALA A 200 -12.24 14.88 14.75
N HIS A 201 -13.48 14.72 14.30
CA HIS A 201 -14.51 14.00 15.06
C HIS A 201 -14.77 12.60 14.47
N SER A 202 -14.03 12.20 13.44
CA SER A 202 -14.10 10.88 12.81
C SER A 202 -12.98 9.98 13.32
N ILE A 203 -13.31 8.69 13.46
CA ILE A 203 -12.36 7.64 13.84
C ILE A 203 -11.78 7.08 12.54
N SER A 204 -10.59 7.52 12.20
CA SER A 204 -9.87 7.07 10.99
C SER A 204 -8.66 6.18 11.31
N VAL A 205 -8.14 6.22 12.52
CA VAL A 205 -7.02 5.41 13.01
C VAL A 205 -7.34 4.77 14.34
N ILE A 206 -7.02 3.51 14.50
CA ILE A 206 -7.14 2.76 15.75
C ILE A 206 -5.77 2.18 16.12
N ASP A 207 -5.23 2.66 17.22
CA ASP A 207 -4.04 2.06 17.82
C ASP A 207 -4.43 0.86 18.69
N LEU A 208 -4.21 -0.33 18.14
CA LEU A 208 -4.58 -1.58 18.81
C LEU A 208 -3.83 -1.80 20.12
N ARG A 209 -2.58 -1.36 20.21
CA ARG A 209 -1.78 -1.46 21.44
C ARG A 209 -2.33 -0.56 22.54
N LYS A 210 -2.62 0.71 22.22
CA LYS A 210 -3.21 1.64 23.17
C LYS A 210 -4.60 1.18 23.62
N ALA A 211 -5.42 0.70 22.66
CA ALA A 211 -6.74 0.17 22.94
C ALA A 211 -6.68 -1.05 23.86
N TYR A 212 -5.75 -1.99 23.61
CA TYR A 212 -5.53 -3.16 24.47
C TYR A 212 -5.15 -2.76 25.90
N ASN A 213 -4.16 -1.91 26.06
CA ASN A 213 -3.71 -1.45 27.39
C ASN A 213 -4.82 -0.72 28.15
N ALA A 214 -5.65 0.08 27.46
CA ALA A 214 -6.75 0.82 28.08
C ALA A 214 -7.91 -0.08 28.50
N GLU A 215 -8.32 -1.03 27.66
CA GLU A 215 -9.48 -1.90 27.89
C GLU A 215 -9.15 -3.07 28.82
N MET A 216 -8.04 -3.76 28.55
CA MET A 216 -7.67 -5.00 29.25
C MET A 216 -6.87 -4.75 30.53
N LYS A 217 -6.22 -3.58 30.65
CA LYS A 217 -5.41 -3.19 31.82
C LYS A 217 -4.48 -4.31 32.31
N PRO A 218 -3.59 -4.81 31.44
CA PRO A 218 -2.69 -5.90 31.81
C PRO A 218 -1.78 -5.47 32.97
N SER A 219 -1.28 -6.43 33.75
CA SER A 219 -0.36 -6.20 34.87
C SER A 219 0.94 -5.51 34.43
N SER A 220 1.37 -5.74 33.20
CA SER A 220 2.46 -5.05 32.51
C SER A 220 1.95 -4.53 31.19
N ALA A 221 2.06 -3.23 30.95
CA ALA A 221 1.61 -2.61 29.71
C ALA A 221 2.45 -3.09 28.53
N ILE A 222 1.78 -3.38 27.42
CA ILE A 222 2.45 -3.70 26.15
C ILE A 222 3.02 -2.41 25.58
N THR A 223 4.33 -2.38 25.31
CA THR A 223 5.05 -1.17 24.86
C THR A 223 5.46 -1.21 23.40
N THR A 224 5.74 -2.39 22.83
CA THR A 224 6.21 -2.55 21.47
C THR A 224 5.22 -3.32 20.59
N ALA A 225 5.32 -3.14 19.29
CA ALA A 225 4.56 -3.92 18.32
C ALA A 225 4.97 -5.41 18.36
N ALA A 226 6.27 -5.69 18.59
CA ALA A 226 6.77 -7.05 18.72
C ALA A 226 6.16 -7.78 19.90
N ASP A 227 6.08 -7.15 21.08
CA ASP A 227 5.44 -7.72 22.28
C ASP A 227 3.94 -7.99 22.03
N PHE A 228 3.26 -7.08 21.31
CA PHE A 228 1.85 -7.26 20.95
C PHE A 228 1.67 -8.48 20.04
N LEU A 229 2.50 -8.63 19.01
CA LEU A 229 2.40 -9.72 18.04
C LEU A 229 2.89 -11.07 18.60
N ALA A 230 3.67 -11.08 19.66
CA ALA A 230 4.09 -12.29 20.37
C ALA A 230 3.06 -12.78 21.42
N ASN A 231 2.05 -11.97 21.76
CA ASN A 231 1.12 -12.26 22.85
C ASN A 231 -0.24 -12.73 22.29
N ALA A 232 -0.66 -13.96 22.67
CA ALA A 232 -1.91 -14.56 22.22
C ALA A 232 -3.16 -13.74 22.59
N ASP A 233 -3.19 -13.12 23.76
CA ASP A 233 -4.34 -12.33 24.22
C ASP A 233 -4.46 -11.00 23.46
N CYS A 234 -3.33 -10.39 23.08
CA CYS A 234 -3.29 -9.22 22.23
C CYS A 234 -3.82 -9.55 20.81
N LEU A 235 -3.44 -10.70 20.26
CA LEU A 235 -3.90 -11.13 18.92
C LEU A 235 -5.39 -11.51 18.92
N LYS A 236 -5.91 -12.13 19.99
CA LYS A 236 -7.35 -12.35 20.18
C LYS A 236 -8.10 -11.02 20.28
N PHE A 237 -7.54 -10.05 20.99
CA PHE A 237 -8.08 -8.69 21.05
C PHE A 237 -8.12 -8.03 19.69
N MET A 238 -7.06 -8.14 18.89
CA MET A 238 -7.02 -7.65 17.50
C MET A 238 -8.16 -8.25 16.67
N SER A 239 -8.35 -9.57 16.69
CA SER A 239 -9.45 -10.24 15.97
C SER A 239 -10.81 -9.71 16.41
N ARG A 240 -11.02 -9.57 17.74
CA ARG A 240 -12.26 -9.01 18.29
C ARG A 240 -12.50 -7.60 17.78
N LYS A 241 -11.48 -6.72 17.81
CA LYS A 241 -11.60 -5.33 17.33
C LYS A 241 -11.91 -5.25 15.84
N LEU A 242 -11.23 -6.03 15.01
CA LEU A 242 -11.52 -6.08 13.57
C LEU A 242 -12.97 -6.51 13.29
N THR A 243 -13.49 -7.50 14.02
CA THR A 243 -14.89 -7.93 13.91
C THR A 243 -15.86 -6.84 14.38
N GLU A 244 -15.58 -6.19 15.49
CA GLU A 244 -16.37 -5.10 16.06
C GLU A 244 -16.51 -3.91 15.08
N PHE A 245 -15.41 -3.50 14.45
CA PHE A 245 -15.41 -2.43 13.46
C PHE A 245 -16.12 -2.84 12.15
N LYS A 246 -16.01 -4.10 11.75
CA LYS A 246 -16.80 -4.62 10.63
C LYS A 246 -18.30 -4.47 10.87
N ASP A 247 -18.77 -4.71 12.09
CA ASP A 247 -20.17 -4.54 12.44
C ASP A 247 -20.56 -3.05 12.56
N TYR A 248 -19.67 -2.20 13.06
CA TYR A 248 -19.90 -0.75 13.09
C TYR A 248 -20.05 -0.14 11.69
N PHE A 249 -19.32 -0.63 10.70
CA PHE A 249 -19.44 -0.17 9.30
C PHE A 249 -20.81 -0.42 8.69
N LYS A 250 -21.50 -1.47 9.12
CA LYS A 250 -22.84 -1.82 8.63
C LYS A 250 -23.92 -0.85 9.13
N LYS A 251 -23.64 -0.12 10.22
CA LYS A 251 -24.58 0.84 10.79
C LYS A 251 -24.33 2.23 10.23
N MET A 252 -25.42 2.95 9.90
CA MET A 252 -25.29 4.35 9.46
C MET A 252 -24.65 5.21 10.54
N SER A 253 -23.51 5.81 10.22
CA SER A 253 -22.70 6.62 11.15
C SER A 253 -21.93 7.72 10.41
N LYS A 254 -21.60 8.79 11.12
CA LYS A 254 -20.69 9.86 10.66
C LYS A 254 -19.24 9.65 11.11
N LEU A 255 -19.00 8.60 11.89
CA LEU A 255 -17.74 8.45 12.64
C LEU A 255 -16.58 7.88 11.82
N PHE A 256 -16.85 7.13 10.75
CA PHE A 256 -15.84 6.30 10.09
C PHE A 256 -15.41 6.82 8.70
N ASN A 257 -15.78 8.04 8.35
CA ASN A 257 -15.34 8.68 7.13
C ASN A 257 -14.79 10.08 7.40
N ILE A 258 -13.79 10.48 6.59
CA ILE A 258 -13.07 11.75 6.73
C ILE A 258 -14.00 12.96 6.55
N ALA A 259 -15.00 12.84 5.67
CA ALA A 259 -15.96 13.90 5.39
C ALA A 259 -17.09 14.02 6.43
N GLN A 260 -17.11 13.17 7.47
CA GLN A 260 -18.12 13.15 8.55
C GLN A 260 -19.58 13.09 8.06
N ARG A 261 -19.82 12.31 7.03
CA ARG A 261 -21.15 12.10 6.48
C ARG A 261 -21.81 10.86 7.05
N ALA A 262 -23.13 10.89 7.18
CA ALA A 262 -23.88 9.70 7.57
C ALA A 262 -23.85 8.69 6.42
N THR A 263 -23.05 7.63 6.56
CA THR A 263 -22.93 6.54 5.60
C THR A 263 -22.90 5.18 6.30
N PHE A 264 -23.18 4.11 5.55
CA PHE A 264 -23.03 2.73 5.97
C PHE A 264 -22.43 1.92 4.82
N VAL A 265 -21.82 0.79 5.13
CA VAL A 265 -21.19 -0.07 4.14
C VAL A 265 -21.87 -1.45 4.18
N PRO A 266 -22.51 -1.90 3.09
CA PRO A 266 -22.99 -3.27 2.97
C PRO A 266 -21.85 -4.27 3.15
N GLU A 267 -22.12 -5.46 3.69
CA GLU A 267 -21.10 -6.44 4.04
C GLU A 267 -20.24 -6.88 2.85
N GLU A 268 -20.85 -7.04 1.68
CA GLU A 268 -20.15 -7.39 0.44
C GLU A 268 -19.18 -6.31 -0.07
N ARG A 269 -19.32 -5.07 0.42
CA ARG A 269 -18.45 -3.95 0.05
C ARG A 269 -17.34 -3.70 1.07
N ILE A 270 -17.41 -4.30 2.25
CA ILE A 270 -16.36 -4.14 3.26
C ILE A 270 -15.13 -4.92 2.81
N LYS A 271 -14.03 -4.20 2.62
CA LYS A 271 -12.71 -4.75 2.34
C LYS A 271 -11.86 -4.65 3.61
N LEU A 272 -11.31 -5.78 4.04
CA LEU A 272 -10.34 -5.86 5.12
C LEU A 272 -9.04 -6.40 4.54
N GLN A 273 -7.99 -5.63 4.65
CA GLN A 273 -6.64 -5.99 4.24
C GLN A 273 -5.75 -6.06 5.48
N ILE A 274 -5.01 -7.15 5.65
CA ILE A 274 -4.15 -7.39 6.80
C ILE A 274 -2.72 -7.65 6.32
N LEU A 275 -1.75 -7.07 7.02
CA LEU A 275 -0.34 -7.33 6.77
C LEU A 275 -0.02 -8.80 7.02
N GLY A 276 0.64 -9.47 6.06
CA GLY A 276 0.97 -10.90 6.14
C GLY A 276 1.78 -11.27 7.37
N TYR A 277 2.65 -10.38 7.85
CA TYR A 277 3.40 -10.58 9.10
C TYR A 277 2.48 -10.71 10.31
N ALA A 278 1.46 -9.84 10.43
CA ALA A 278 0.48 -9.90 11.53
C ALA A 278 -0.46 -11.10 11.40
N GLU A 279 -0.82 -11.49 10.19
CA GLU A 279 -1.58 -12.70 9.92
C GLU A 279 -0.81 -13.96 10.38
N GLN A 280 0.46 -14.07 10.00
CA GLN A 280 1.31 -15.20 10.41
C GLN A 280 1.50 -15.26 11.93
N ALA A 281 1.69 -14.11 12.60
CA ALA A 281 1.74 -14.02 14.04
C ALA A 281 0.42 -14.51 14.66
N PHE A 282 -0.74 -14.11 14.13
CA PHE A 282 -2.04 -14.57 14.56
C PHE A 282 -2.19 -16.10 14.43
N ASN A 283 -1.86 -16.64 13.27
CA ASN A 283 -1.97 -18.07 13.00
C ASN A 283 -1.01 -18.91 13.87
N SER A 284 0.22 -18.46 14.10
CA SER A 284 1.23 -19.19 14.86
C SER A 284 1.03 -19.12 16.38
N VAL A 285 0.60 -17.97 16.90
CA VAL A 285 0.54 -17.70 18.35
C VAL A 285 -0.87 -17.83 18.89
N ALA A 286 -1.87 -17.19 18.27
CA ALA A 286 -3.23 -17.19 18.80
C ALA A 286 -3.97 -18.52 18.56
N GLN A 287 -3.76 -19.14 17.42
CA GLN A 287 -4.42 -20.41 17.09
C GLN A 287 -3.75 -21.63 17.72
N SER A 288 -2.42 -21.63 17.87
CA SER A 288 -1.69 -22.76 18.44
C SER A 288 -2.09 -23.11 19.88
N GLY A 289 -2.61 -22.15 20.63
CA GLY A 289 -3.09 -22.33 22.01
C GLY A 289 -4.58 -22.58 22.16
N THR A 290 -5.36 -22.72 21.07
CA THR A 290 -6.83 -22.78 21.12
C THR A 290 -7.33 -24.09 20.52
N PHE A 291 -8.04 -24.89 21.30
CA PHE A 291 -8.64 -26.17 20.86
C PHE A 291 -9.82 -26.01 19.88
N HIS A 292 -10.33 -24.77 19.69
CA HIS A 292 -11.49 -24.49 18.83
C HIS A 292 -11.18 -23.25 17.95
N GLU A 293 -10.78 -23.49 16.70
CA GLU A 293 -10.53 -22.46 15.68
C GLU A 293 -11.71 -21.49 15.46
N ILE A 294 -12.95 -21.98 15.67
CA ILE A 294 -14.18 -21.22 15.46
C ILE A 294 -14.27 -19.97 16.37
N PHE A 295 -13.69 -20.02 17.56
CA PHE A 295 -13.73 -18.90 18.52
C PHE A 295 -12.61 -17.88 18.36
N THR A 296 -11.62 -18.18 17.51
CA THR A 296 -10.47 -17.31 17.29
C THR A 296 -10.14 -17.26 15.81
N SER A 297 -11.00 -16.63 15.02
CA SER A 297 -10.76 -16.43 13.59
C SER A 297 -10.74 -14.94 13.26
N LEU A 298 -9.94 -14.57 12.28
CA LEU A 298 -10.01 -13.25 11.68
C LEU A 298 -11.28 -13.14 10.81
N PRO A 299 -11.96 -11.98 10.77
CA PRO A 299 -13.04 -11.74 9.83
C PRO A 299 -12.49 -11.84 8.40
N GLY A 300 -13.31 -12.22 7.42
CA GLY A 300 -12.85 -12.40 6.03
C GLY A 300 -11.97 -11.25 5.56
N TYR A 301 -10.75 -11.56 5.17
CA TYR A 301 -9.68 -10.61 4.89
C TYR A 301 -8.90 -11.01 3.64
N GLU A 302 -8.10 -10.07 3.19
CA GLU A 302 -7.12 -10.22 2.11
C GLU A 302 -5.72 -9.91 2.67
N THR A 303 -4.73 -10.72 2.33
CA THR A 303 -3.37 -10.59 2.84
C THR A 303 -2.57 -9.65 1.96
N VAL A 304 -1.86 -8.71 2.58
CA VAL A 304 -0.92 -7.78 1.94
C VAL A 304 0.49 -8.14 2.40
N PRO A 305 1.43 -8.47 1.51
CA PRO A 305 2.78 -8.87 1.90
C PRO A 305 3.56 -7.71 2.55
N TYR A 306 3.42 -6.51 2.05
CA TYR A 306 3.98 -5.25 2.55
C TYR A 306 3.14 -4.07 2.05
N TRP A 307 3.13 -2.95 2.77
CA TRP A 307 2.36 -1.78 2.36
C TRP A 307 3.07 -0.96 1.28
N GLN A 308 4.39 -0.85 1.34
CA GLN A 308 5.19 -0.12 0.37
C GLN A 308 6.53 -0.80 0.11
N GLY A 309 6.85 -1.04 -1.17
CA GLY A 309 8.06 -1.75 -1.58
C GLY A 309 9.37 -0.98 -1.36
N SER A 310 9.33 0.36 -1.26
CA SER A 310 10.54 1.19 -1.10
C SER A 310 11.32 0.90 0.20
N GLY A 311 10.62 0.47 1.26
CA GLY A 311 11.28 0.07 2.52
C GLY A 311 12.09 -1.22 2.43
N LEU A 312 11.93 -2.00 1.36
CA LEU A 312 12.64 -3.26 1.15
C LEU A 312 14.00 -3.07 0.46
N GLN A 313 14.19 -1.93 -0.23
CA GLN A 313 15.43 -1.68 -1.00
C GLN A 313 16.64 -1.38 -0.11
N ASP A 314 16.43 -0.89 1.10
CA ASP A 314 17.49 -0.60 2.08
C ASP A 314 17.82 -1.80 2.99
N ALA A 315 17.20 -2.96 2.78
CA ALA A 315 17.41 -4.14 3.59
C ALA A 315 18.78 -4.76 3.28
N THR A 316 19.79 -4.32 4.00
CA THR A 316 21.09 -5.03 4.12
C THR A 316 20.96 -6.31 4.96
N SER A 317 19.80 -6.52 5.60
CA SER A 317 19.44 -7.67 6.41
C SER A 317 18.65 -8.70 5.60
N THR A 318 18.96 -9.97 5.77
CA THR A 318 18.21 -11.09 5.17
C THR A 318 16.82 -11.33 5.80
N ALA A 319 16.51 -10.64 6.90
CA ALA A 319 15.24 -10.73 7.61
C ALA A 319 14.46 -9.39 7.50
N LEU A 320 13.28 -9.44 6.92
CA LEU A 320 12.36 -8.31 6.87
C LEU A 320 11.66 -8.15 8.23
N SER A 321 11.85 -7.00 8.87
CA SER A 321 11.20 -6.70 10.15
C SER A 321 9.77 -6.20 9.95
N PHE A 322 8.94 -6.32 11.02
CA PHE A 322 7.61 -5.75 11.04
C PHE A 322 7.61 -4.26 10.70
N ASP A 323 8.56 -3.49 11.24
CA ASP A 323 8.65 -2.04 11.03
C ASP A 323 8.89 -1.68 9.56
N GLN A 324 9.70 -2.47 8.84
CA GLN A 324 9.94 -2.28 7.40
C GLN A 324 8.70 -2.60 6.55
N LEU A 325 7.98 -3.68 6.88
CA LEU A 325 6.82 -4.14 6.13
C LEU A 325 5.57 -3.28 6.41
N SER A 326 5.49 -2.66 7.60
CA SER A 326 4.33 -1.90 8.09
C SER A 326 4.39 -0.40 7.81
N LYS A 327 5.43 0.07 7.12
CA LYS A 327 5.69 1.49 6.85
C LYS A 327 5.15 1.94 5.51
N ILE A 328 4.63 3.18 5.47
CA ILE A 328 4.34 3.91 4.23
C ILE A 328 4.96 5.32 4.29
N SER A 329 5.26 5.86 3.12
CA SER A 329 5.65 7.26 2.92
C SER A 329 5.02 7.76 1.64
N VAL A 330 4.04 8.63 1.75
CA VAL A 330 3.25 9.14 0.63
C VAL A 330 3.38 10.66 0.57
N THR A 331 3.79 11.17 -0.58
CA THR A 331 3.87 12.62 -0.84
C THR A 331 2.62 13.05 -1.62
N ASP A 332 1.90 14.02 -1.11
CA ASP A 332 0.72 14.57 -1.76
C ASP A 332 1.05 15.60 -2.84
N GLU A 333 0.03 16.12 -3.51
CA GLU A 333 0.17 17.13 -4.58
C GLU A 333 0.78 18.46 -4.11
N ASN A 334 0.73 18.72 -2.80
CA ASN A 334 1.31 19.93 -2.18
C ASN A 334 2.76 19.70 -1.72
N ASN A 335 3.39 18.60 -2.13
CA ASN A 335 4.71 18.15 -1.67
C ASN A 335 4.79 17.92 -0.14
N VAL A 336 3.67 17.63 0.50
CA VAL A 336 3.64 17.23 1.92
C VAL A 336 3.76 15.73 2.00
N THR A 337 4.83 15.25 2.60
CA THR A 337 5.08 13.82 2.81
C THR A 337 4.44 13.38 4.13
N THR A 338 3.59 12.37 4.06
CA THR A 338 3.00 11.70 5.21
C THR A 338 3.66 10.35 5.37
N THR A 339 4.33 10.14 6.49
CA THR A 339 4.91 8.84 6.88
C THR A 339 4.08 8.23 7.98
N ALA A 340 3.88 6.92 7.93
CA ALA A 340 3.24 6.15 8.99
C ALA A 340 3.92 4.80 9.14
N GLU A 341 3.98 4.31 10.36
CA GLU A 341 4.62 3.06 10.76
C GLU A 341 3.65 2.23 11.62
N GLY A 342 3.90 0.94 11.68
CA GLY A 342 3.10 0.05 12.50
C GLY A 342 1.73 -0.28 11.92
N ILE A 343 1.50 -0.11 10.61
CA ILE A 343 0.22 -0.40 9.97
C ILE A 343 0.01 -1.91 9.90
N VAL A 344 -1.03 -2.39 10.58
CA VAL A 344 -1.40 -3.81 10.66
C VAL A 344 -2.49 -4.15 9.68
N ALA A 345 -3.53 -3.31 9.61
CA ALA A 345 -4.69 -3.58 8.78
C ALA A 345 -5.36 -2.30 8.27
N LEU A 346 -6.00 -2.41 7.12
CA LEU A 346 -6.88 -1.40 6.54
C LEU A 346 -8.27 -2.02 6.38
N MET A 347 -9.28 -1.39 6.96
CA MET A 347 -10.67 -1.71 6.69
C MET A 347 -11.32 -0.54 5.95
N ALA A 348 -11.83 -0.78 4.77
CA ALA A 348 -12.38 0.27 3.93
C ALA A 348 -13.59 -0.21 3.12
N ASP A 349 -14.43 0.73 2.72
CA ASP A 349 -15.43 0.49 1.69
C ASP A 349 -14.71 0.29 0.34
N LYS A 350 -15.13 -0.71 -0.44
CA LYS A 350 -14.65 -0.92 -1.82
C LYS A 350 -14.71 0.36 -2.67
N TRP A 351 -15.60 1.29 -2.32
CA TRP A 351 -15.78 2.56 -3.02
C TRP A 351 -14.94 3.72 -2.43
N ALA A 352 -14.14 3.46 -1.40
CA ALA A 352 -13.22 4.47 -0.85
C ALA A 352 -12.10 4.87 -1.81
N CYS A 353 -11.79 3.98 -2.75
CA CYS A 353 -10.89 4.25 -3.86
C CYS A 353 -11.59 3.99 -5.18
N LEU A 354 -11.30 4.81 -6.17
CA LEU A 354 -11.88 4.74 -7.50
C LEU A 354 -10.77 4.78 -8.55
N HIS A 355 -10.83 3.82 -9.47
CA HIS A 355 -9.99 3.77 -10.66
C HIS A 355 -10.88 3.95 -11.90
N GLY A 356 -10.61 4.96 -12.72
CA GLY A 356 -11.32 5.25 -13.95
C GLY A 356 -10.41 5.21 -15.17
N LEU A 357 -10.73 4.40 -16.16
CA LEU A 357 -10.06 4.35 -17.45
C LEU A 357 -10.72 5.35 -18.41
N LYS A 358 -9.96 6.33 -18.88
CA LYS A 358 -10.45 7.34 -19.84
C LYS A 358 -10.59 6.78 -21.24
N TYR A 359 -9.61 5.99 -21.66
CA TYR A 359 -9.59 5.32 -22.94
C TYR A 359 -9.14 3.87 -22.77
N PRO A 360 -9.64 2.94 -23.60
CA PRO A 360 -9.03 1.62 -23.69
C PRO A 360 -7.56 1.78 -24.10
N ARG A 361 -6.73 0.85 -23.66
CA ARG A 361 -5.30 0.84 -23.97
C ARG A 361 -5.08 0.98 -25.47
N ARG A 362 -4.27 1.96 -25.87
CA ARG A 362 -3.91 2.24 -27.26
C ARG A 362 -2.56 1.64 -27.55
N ILE A 363 -2.43 0.98 -28.71
CA ILE A 363 -1.17 0.49 -29.19
C ILE A 363 -0.75 1.35 -30.40
N ALA A 364 0.46 1.88 -30.34
CA ALA A 364 1.11 2.59 -31.42
C ALA A 364 2.43 1.92 -31.73
N THR A 365 2.67 1.60 -32.97
CA THR A 365 3.89 0.93 -33.43
C THR A 365 4.54 1.80 -34.48
N LYS A 366 5.87 1.93 -34.44
CA LYS A 366 6.65 2.67 -35.42
C LYS A 366 7.97 1.94 -35.71
N TYR A 367 8.26 1.76 -36.99
CA TYR A 367 9.51 1.20 -37.43
C TYR A 367 10.55 2.30 -37.70
N HIS A 368 11.75 2.15 -37.16
CA HIS A 368 12.90 3.01 -37.34
C HIS A 368 13.89 2.36 -38.30
N GLU A 369 13.79 2.70 -39.59
CA GLU A 369 14.64 2.11 -40.64
C GLU A 369 16.15 2.22 -40.41
N PRO A 370 16.71 3.36 -39.90
CA PRO A 370 18.16 3.48 -39.72
C PRO A 370 18.72 2.52 -38.67
N GLU A 371 17.90 2.13 -37.67
CA GLU A 371 18.31 1.31 -36.53
C GLU A 371 17.77 -0.11 -36.62
N ASP A 372 16.95 -0.39 -37.64
CA ASP A 372 16.22 -1.66 -37.82
C ASP A 372 15.50 -2.11 -36.55
N VAL A 373 14.79 -1.15 -35.89
CA VAL A 373 14.07 -1.35 -34.64
C VAL A 373 12.61 -1.03 -34.83
N LEU A 374 11.75 -1.94 -34.40
CA LEU A 374 10.31 -1.76 -34.31
C LEU A 374 9.94 -1.38 -32.88
N GLN A 375 9.56 -0.12 -32.66
CA GLN A 375 9.11 0.39 -31.36
C GLN A 375 7.61 0.25 -31.23
N THR A 376 7.17 -0.32 -30.13
CA THR A 376 5.75 -0.45 -29.81
C THR A 376 5.45 0.18 -28.48
N PHE A 377 4.44 1.03 -28.45
CA PHE A 377 3.98 1.75 -27.26
C PHE A 377 2.56 1.30 -26.91
N VAL A 378 2.38 0.84 -25.67
CA VAL A 378 1.06 0.62 -25.07
C VAL A 378 0.74 1.79 -24.17
N GLN A 379 -0.23 2.61 -24.57
CA GLN A 379 -0.56 3.86 -23.89
C GLN A 379 -1.89 3.77 -23.15
N THR A 380 -1.93 4.29 -21.95
CA THR A 380 -3.14 4.36 -21.12
C THR A 380 -3.29 5.77 -20.53
N VAL A 381 -4.53 6.24 -20.43
CA VAL A 381 -4.89 7.45 -19.70
C VAL A 381 -5.96 7.09 -18.69
N GLU A 382 -5.67 7.32 -17.42
CA GLU A 382 -6.52 6.92 -16.33
C GLU A 382 -6.65 8.00 -15.26
N ASN A 383 -7.66 7.86 -14.40
CA ASN A 383 -7.85 8.69 -13.22
C ASN A 383 -7.96 7.77 -12.00
N ARG A 384 -7.20 8.07 -10.96
CA ARG A 384 -7.25 7.38 -9.67
C ARG A 384 -7.53 8.38 -8.58
N ALA A 385 -8.51 8.10 -7.74
CA ALA A 385 -8.96 9.03 -6.70
C ALA A 385 -9.31 8.32 -5.41
N VAL A 386 -8.98 8.94 -4.28
CA VAL A 386 -9.47 8.59 -2.95
C VAL A 386 -10.75 9.37 -2.67
N ILE A 387 -11.79 8.68 -2.21
CA ILE A 387 -13.10 9.27 -1.93
C ILE A 387 -13.30 9.39 -0.41
N PRO A 388 -13.09 10.56 0.18
CA PRO A 388 -13.10 10.76 1.63
C PRO A 388 -14.48 10.65 2.27
N THR A 389 -15.54 10.57 1.47
CA THR A 389 -16.93 10.39 1.94
C THR A 389 -17.27 8.94 2.27
N GLN A 390 -16.43 7.99 1.89
CA GLN A 390 -16.60 6.57 2.18
C GLN A 390 -15.87 6.17 3.46
N ASN A 391 -16.35 5.11 4.11
CA ASN A 391 -15.78 4.65 5.36
C ASN A 391 -14.41 4.00 5.14
N ALA A 392 -13.43 4.42 5.94
CA ALA A 392 -12.10 3.83 5.99
C ALA A 392 -11.49 3.99 7.38
N VAL A 393 -10.90 2.92 7.91
CA VAL A 393 -10.20 2.90 9.20
C VAL A 393 -8.92 2.11 9.07
N VAL A 394 -7.83 2.69 9.57
CA VAL A 394 -6.51 2.09 9.62
C VAL A 394 -6.23 1.59 11.04
N PHE A 395 -5.77 0.35 11.16
CA PHE A 395 -5.36 -0.23 12.44
C PHE A 395 -3.85 -0.24 12.51
N ILE A 396 -3.32 0.36 13.58
CA ILE A 396 -1.87 0.49 13.79
C ILE A 396 -1.45 -0.15 15.11
N LEU A 397 -0.17 -0.50 15.20
CA LEU A 397 0.53 -0.83 16.44
C LEU A 397 1.61 0.22 16.66
N SER A 398 1.30 1.25 17.43
CA SER A 398 2.31 2.24 17.82
C SER A 398 3.29 1.66 18.83
N THR A 399 4.55 2.04 18.73
CA THR A 399 5.54 1.76 19.77
C THR A 399 5.71 3.02 20.62
N VAL A 400 5.88 2.85 21.93
CA VAL A 400 6.23 3.98 22.82
C VAL A 400 7.65 4.39 22.46
N PRO A 401 7.91 5.68 22.21
CA PRO A 401 9.28 6.11 21.99
C PRO A 401 10.16 5.74 23.19
N SER A 402 11.34 5.27 22.92
CA SER A 402 12.29 4.82 23.97
C SER A 402 13.73 5.06 23.53
N VAL A 403 14.59 5.20 24.51
CA VAL A 403 16.04 5.16 24.35
C VAL A 403 16.57 4.08 25.29
N THR A 404 17.50 3.29 24.85
CA THR A 404 18.15 2.26 25.66
C THR A 404 19.66 2.43 25.55
N VAL A 405 20.30 2.61 26.71
CA VAL A 405 21.76 2.83 26.80
C VAL A 405 22.49 1.52 27.02
N SER A 406 23.60 1.35 26.32
CA SER A 406 24.49 0.20 26.48
C SER A 406 25.96 0.66 26.50
N PRO A 407 26.74 0.20 27.51
CA PRO A 407 26.35 -0.56 28.70
C PRO A 407 25.53 0.29 29.68
N ASN A 408 24.72 -0.32 30.54
CA ASN A 408 23.94 0.36 31.59
C ASN A 408 24.75 0.59 32.87
N GLN A 409 25.92 -0.02 32.98
CA GLN A 409 26.90 0.19 34.06
C GLN A 409 28.30 0.25 33.46
N LEU A 410 29.12 1.14 33.96
CA LEU A 410 30.48 1.39 33.47
C LEU A 410 31.39 1.68 34.63
N THR A 411 32.53 0.98 34.72
CA THR A 411 33.59 1.26 35.71
C THR A 411 34.84 1.73 34.95
N LEU A 412 35.36 2.90 35.30
CA LEU A 412 36.55 3.51 34.68
C LEU A 412 37.51 3.95 35.75
N LYS A 413 38.80 3.99 35.42
CA LYS A 413 39.79 4.66 36.23
C LYS A 413 39.91 6.12 35.86
N GLU A 414 40.30 6.93 36.80
CA GLU A 414 40.55 8.35 36.53
C GLU A 414 41.44 8.56 35.30
N GLY A 415 40.97 9.41 34.36
CA GLY A 415 41.62 9.68 33.08
C GLY A 415 41.22 8.74 31.94
N GLU A 416 40.54 7.63 32.21
CA GLU A 416 40.08 6.73 31.14
C GLU A 416 38.82 7.27 30.44
N THR A 417 38.61 6.78 29.20
CA THR A 417 37.43 7.13 28.40
C THR A 417 36.76 5.88 27.88
N ALA A 418 35.43 5.93 27.76
CA ALA A 418 34.62 4.88 27.11
C ALA A 418 33.52 5.50 26.30
N ASP A 419 33.05 4.77 25.29
CA ASP A 419 31.93 5.19 24.44
C ASP A 419 30.66 4.47 24.87
N LEU A 420 29.61 5.23 25.17
CA LEU A 420 28.25 4.72 25.33
C LEU A 420 27.54 4.72 24.00
N SER A 421 26.75 3.70 23.77
CA SER A 421 25.85 3.63 22.63
C SER A 421 24.39 3.71 23.10
N ALA A 422 23.53 4.30 22.28
CA ALA A 422 22.10 4.31 22.55
C ALA A 422 21.34 3.78 21.35
N VAL A 423 20.40 2.88 21.62
CA VAL A 423 19.41 2.42 20.62
C VAL A 423 18.13 3.21 20.86
N THR A 424 17.64 3.87 19.83
CA THR A 424 16.46 4.73 19.90
C THR A 424 15.28 4.14 19.14
N TYR A 425 14.09 4.41 19.62
CA TYR A 425 12.86 4.23 18.88
C TYR A 425 12.02 5.51 18.94
N PRO A 426 11.61 6.11 17.81
CA PRO A 426 11.96 5.72 16.44
C PRO A 426 13.48 5.70 16.17
N ALA A 427 13.90 4.89 15.20
CA ALA A 427 15.28 4.87 14.79
C ALA A 427 15.71 6.24 14.22
N ALA A 428 17.00 6.59 14.39
CA ALA A 428 17.59 7.85 13.92
C ALA A 428 17.14 9.13 14.67
N GLU A 429 16.51 9.03 15.85
CA GLU A 429 16.32 10.20 16.70
C GLU A 429 17.65 10.69 17.26
N THR A 430 17.79 12.01 17.38
CA THR A 430 19.00 12.63 17.93
C THR A 430 19.06 12.39 19.42
N VAL A 431 20.08 11.68 19.89
CA VAL A 431 20.33 11.44 21.31
C VAL A 431 21.16 12.59 21.88
N THR A 432 20.70 13.16 22.98
CA THR A 432 21.46 14.13 23.77
C THR A 432 21.89 13.49 25.08
N TRP A 433 23.18 13.66 25.42
CA TRP A 433 23.75 13.08 26.62
C TRP A 433 24.05 14.13 27.67
N SER A 434 23.83 13.80 28.94
CA SER A 434 24.10 14.66 30.08
C SER A 434 24.62 13.85 31.27
N ALA A 435 25.49 14.47 32.08
CA ALA A 435 25.97 13.90 33.33
C ALA A 435 25.23 14.54 34.52
N SER A 436 24.86 13.74 35.53
CA SER A 436 24.15 14.18 36.71
C SER A 436 24.95 15.11 37.62
N ASP A 437 26.26 14.96 37.62
CA ASP A 437 27.25 15.65 38.48
C ASP A 437 27.88 16.89 37.83
N SER A 438 27.39 17.30 36.65
CA SER A 438 27.94 18.40 35.85
C SER A 438 29.43 18.20 35.48
N GLY A 439 29.88 16.96 35.45
CA GLY A 439 31.25 16.62 35.06
C GLY A 439 32.27 16.61 36.21
N THR A 440 31.82 16.51 37.43
CA THR A 440 32.71 16.47 38.61
C THR A 440 33.46 15.14 38.72
N TYR A 441 32.75 14.02 38.56
CA TYR A 441 33.33 12.67 38.57
C TYR A 441 33.44 12.09 37.18
N ALA A 442 32.44 12.29 36.33
CA ALA A 442 32.47 11.87 34.96
C ALA A 442 31.84 12.92 34.02
N SER A 443 32.52 13.25 32.93
CA SER A 443 32.00 14.11 31.91
C SER A 443 31.58 13.30 30.68
N VAL A 444 30.53 13.75 29.95
CA VAL A 444 30.06 13.12 28.74
C VAL A 444 29.96 14.14 27.58
N ASN A 445 30.37 13.71 26.41
CA ASN A 445 30.16 14.51 25.21
C ASN A 445 28.65 14.43 24.84
N SER A 446 27.98 15.57 24.78
CA SER A 446 26.52 15.67 24.60
C SER A 446 26.01 15.11 23.29
N SER A 447 26.84 14.95 22.26
CA SER A 447 26.45 14.48 20.93
C SER A 447 26.92 13.05 20.62
N THR A 448 28.07 12.64 21.18
CA THR A 448 28.68 11.34 20.84
C THR A 448 28.53 10.26 21.90
N GLY A 449 28.17 10.63 23.15
CA GLY A 449 28.07 9.68 24.25
C GLY A 449 29.44 9.23 24.80
N LYS A 450 30.53 9.89 24.41
CA LYS A 450 31.85 9.57 24.93
C LYS A 450 31.98 10.08 26.38
N VAL A 451 32.21 9.16 27.29
CA VAL A 451 32.40 9.42 28.72
C VAL A 451 33.91 9.55 29.03
N THR A 452 34.26 10.50 29.86
CA THR A 452 35.61 10.69 30.38
C THR A 452 35.56 10.69 31.92
N ALA A 453 36.30 9.82 32.55
CA ALA A 453 36.45 9.78 34.01
C ALA A 453 37.32 10.95 34.48
N VAL A 454 36.85 11.76 35.42
CA VAL A 454 37.48 13.00 35.85
C VAL A 454 38.09 12.86 37.24
N ALA A 455 37.34 12.31 38.20
CA ALA A 455 37.78 12.09 39.57
C ALA A 455 37.07 10.88 40.18
N GLU A 456 37.62 10.28 41.22
CA GLU A 456 37.02 9.17 41.95
C GLU A 456 35.62 9.54 42.49
N GLY A 457 34.61 8.70 42.15
CA GLY A 457 33.24 8.89 42.57
C GLY A 457 32.20 8.23 41.67
N GLU A 458 30.96 8.51 41.89
CA GLU A 458 29.86 7.97 41.09
C GLU A 458 29.12 9.08 40.32
N ALA A 459 28.79 8.81 39.07
CA ALA A 459 28.05 9.69 38.22
C ALA A 459 26.99 8.88 37.44
N THR A 460 25.87 9.52 37.14
CA THR A 460 24.84 8.92 36.23
C THR A 460 24.84 9.69 34.91
N ILE A 461 25.08 8.98 33.84
CA ILE A 461 24.98 9.53 32.47
C ILE A 461 23.58 9.25 31.96
N THR A 462 22.86 10.29 31.52
CA THR A 462 21.50 10.21 30.99
C THR A 462 21.52 10.46 29.49
N ALA A 463 20.95 9.52 28.74
CA ALA A 463 20.61 9.70 27.34
C ALA A 463 19.17 10.18 27.22
N THR A 464 18.92 11.18 26.40
CA THR A 464 17.59 11.76 26.19
C THR A 464 17.28 11.85 24.70
N ILE A 465 16.09 11.39 24.30
CA ILE A 465 15.49 11.69 23.00
C ILE A 465 14.20 12.49 23.20
N THR A 466 13.84 13.32 22.23
CA THR A 466 12.59 14.09 22.28
C THR A 466 11.76 13.78 21.05
N VAL A 467 10.60 13.15 21.25
CA VAL A 467 9.67 12.77 20.18
C VAL A 467 8.33 13.44 20.43
N GLY A 468 7.86 14.21 19.46
CA GLY A 468 6.59 14.94 19.57
C GLY A 468 6.52 15.93 20.76
N GLY A 469 7.68 16.48 21.20
CA GLY A 469 7.76 17.39 22.34
C GLY A 469 7.80 16.70 23.69
N VAL A 470 7.81 15.37 23.75
CA VAL A 470 7.94 14.57 24.98
C VAL A 470 9.35 13.97 25.03
N SER A 471 10.01 14.11 26.18
CA SER A 471 11.36 13.57 26.40
C SER A 471 11.28 12.17 27.02
N TYR A 472 12.09 11.25 26.44
CA TYR A 472 12.27 9.87 26.93
C TYR A 472 13.73 9.70 27.30
N THR A 473 14.00 9.08 28.44
CA THR A 473 15.35 9.00 29.01
C THR A 473 15.71 7.59 29.44
N ASP A 474 16.99 7.26 29.34
CA ASP A 474 17.59 6.10 29.97
C ASP A 474 18.98 6.46 30.54
N THR A 475 19.49 5.64 31.47
CA THR A 475 20.66 6.00 32.26
C THR A 475 21.72 4.91 32.29
N CYS A 476 22.98 5.33 32.36
CA CYS A 476 24.13 4.49 32.66
C CYS A 476 24.75 4.93 33.99
N ALA A 477 24.95 4.02 34.94
CA ALA A 477 25.68 4.28 36.17
C ALA A 477 27.18 4.16 35.87
N VAL A 478 27.93 5.22 36.17
CA VAL A 478 29.40 5.29 36.00
C VAL A 478 30.09 5.36 37.36
N THR A 479 30.94 4.42 37.62
CA THR A 479 31.81 4.41 38.82
C THR A 479 33.24 4.71 38.39
N VAL A 480 33.84 5.75 38.94
CA VAL A 480 35.23 6.10 38.69
C VAL A 480 36.08 5.68 39.90
N GLU A 481 37.03 4.82 39.65
CA GLU A 481 38.02 4.37 40.63
C GLU A 481 39.26 5.28 40.60
N ALA A 482 39.88 5.44 41.75
CA ALA A 482 41.14 6.19 41.85
C ALA A 482 42.22 5.64 40.89
N ALA A 483 43.06 6.51 40.37
CA ALA A 483 44.21 6.09 39.61
C ALA A 483 45.15 5.25 40.50
N PRO A 484 45.77 4.17 39.99
CA PRO A 484 46.75 3.43 40.82
C PRO A 484 47.88 4.34 41.23
N GLU A 485 48.19 4.36 42.52
CA GLU A 485 49.39 5.07 43.03
C GLU A 485 50.64 4.51 42.33
N THR A 486 51.38 5.36 41.64
CA THR A 486 52.61 5.04 40.95
C THR A 486 53.80 4.99 41.90
#